data_0c7eb2cc21ff651ae93e00b8223d1e97
#
_entry.id   0c7eb2cc21ff651ae93e00b8223d1e97
#
_cell.length_a   1.000
_cell.length_b   1.000
_cell.length_c   1.000
_cell.angle_alpha   90.00
_cell.angle_beta   90.00
_cell.angle_gamma   90.00
#
_symmetry.space_group_name_H-M   'P 1'
#
loop_
_entity.id
_entity.type
_entity.pdbx_description
1 polymer ?
#
loop_
_entity_poly.entity_id
_entity_poly.type
_entity_poly.pdbx_seq_one_letter_code
_entity_poly.pdbx_strand_id
1 'polypeptide(L)'
;AEVINAKTAAAQEVGPLPSVASPDRREACRLDLVRFALTYFATTFYIELAPYQTAMLDRFQAVILGGGREAHAVRRGGLKSTCARVAAIWAAVYGHRRFVVLVGATDDKSNEHRENFFHLMASSDLLSQDFPEVTPLILKSKQPKRQFRLNGQLLTLHPKDDRGRIVFPDIPGSVSSQVHVAPFSLMATDVSGLSYIQNDGRVIRPDLLIFDDVQTPQSSTSPSQTDEREDLITKTFIGLAGLGVEMAAVMVCTVRAHQDLTERFMDRKRHPDWHGKVWKSVLRMPERMDLWDRYAALLGSGDTPKDGKAAAQDFYAVNRADMDTGARVAWEHDKLPDELSALQSLMTIRAVDPEFFQREIQQEGGVVADKSGVRLESQLLLPRLSQVDRGEVPQQASYLTAFIDSSDQVLWFMVCAWERDFSG
;
A
#
# COMPACT_ATOMS: atom_id res chain seq x y z
N ALA A 1 31.47 7.50 32.18
CA ALA A 1 32.65 6.96 31.48
C ALA A 1 32.89 5.50 31.79
N GLU A 2 32.92 5.05 33.06
CA GLU A 2 33.15 3.62 33.42
C GLU A 2 32.09 2.64 32.87
N VAL A 3 30.82 3.01 32.91
CA VAL A 3 29.72 2.17 32.37
C VAL A 3 29.81 2.04 30.85
N ILE A 4 30.24 3.09 30.16
CA ILE A 4 30.44 3.06 28.69
C ILE A 4 31.64 2.18 28.37
N ASN A 5 32.73 2.28 29.13
CA ASN A 5 33.94 1.47 28.96
C ASN A 5 33.64 -0.05 29.21
N ALA A 6 32.87 -0.38 30.24
CA ALA A 6 32.45 -1.74 30.51
C ALA A 6 31.57 -2.34 29.43
N LYS A 7 30.60 -1.58 28.90
CA LYS A 7 29.75 -1.99 27.76
C LYS A 7 30.57 -2.16 26.48
N THR A 8 31.52 -1.28 26.22
CA THR A 8 32.42 -1.36 25.07
C THR A 8 33.33 -2.60 25.16
N ALA A 9 33.82 -2.95 26.35
CA ALA A 9 34.65 -4.15 26.56
C ALA A 9 33.90 -5.44 26.33
N ALA A 10 32.60 -5.51 26.66
CA ALA A 10 31.75 -6.68 26.48
C ALA A 10 31.20 -6.84 25.04
N ALA A 11 31.34 -5.84 24.17
CA ALA A 11 30.84 -5.86 22.82
C ALA A 11 31.68 -6.76 21.91
N GLN A 12 31.01 -7.51 21.03
CA GLN A 12 31.68 -8.38 20.06
C GLN A 12 32.29 -7.53 18.92
N GLU A 13 33.58 -7.72 18.65
CA GLU A 13 34.23 -7.09 17.50
C GLU A 13 33.73 -7.71 16.21
N VAL A 14 33.28 -6.89 15.26
CA VAL A 14 32.80 -7.37 13.95
C VAL A 14 33.98 -7.67 13.02
N GLY A 15 35.15 -7.12 13.32
CA GLY A 15 36.33 -7.13 12.45
C GLY A 15 36.25 -6.08 11.36
N PRO A 16 37.27 -5.98 10.52
CA PRO A 16 37.27 -5.03 9.41
C PRO A 16 36.11 -5.34 8.46
N LEU A 17 35.46 -4.30 7.94
CA LEU A 17 34.43 -4.50 6.92
C LEU A 17 35.07 -5.05 5.66
N PRO A 18 34.43 -6.04 5.00
CA PRO A 18 34.87 -6.49 3.69
C PRO A 18 34.87 -5.32 2.69
N SER A 19 35.73 -5.41 1.67
CA SER A 19 35.64 -4.50 0.53
C SER A 19 34.35 -4.77 -0.23
N VAL A 20 33.84 -3.73 -0.91
CA VAL A 20 32.69 -3.86 -1.84
C VAL A 20 33.06 -4.89 -2.92
N ALA A 21 32.25 -5.92 -3.08
CA ALA A 21 32.57 -7.03 -4.00
C ALA A 21 32.55 -6.58 -5.47
N SER A 22 31.62 -5.71 -5.84
CA SER A 22 31.54 -5.14 -7.18
C SER A 22 31.16 -3.66 -7.15
N PRO A 23 32.17 -2.75 -7.11
CA PRO A 23 31.93 -1.31 -7.19
C PRO A 23 31.16 -0.90 -8.44
N ASP A 24 31.44 -1.53 -9.58
CA ASP A 24 30.77 -1.22 -10.85
C ASP A 24 29.30 -1.59 -10.83
N ARG A 25 28.94 -2.75 -10.26
CA ARG A 25 27.53 -3.17 -10.10
C ARG A 25 26.79 -2.23 -9.15
N ARG A 26 27.44 -1.87 -8.03
CA ARG A 26 26.89 -0.90 -7.06
C ARG A 26 26.67 0.46 -7.73
N GLU A 27 27.64 0.99 -8.46
CA GLU A 27 27.50 2.28 -9.12
C GLU A 27 26.46 2.26 -10.24
N ALA A 28 26.39 1.19 -11.04
CA ALA A 28 25.39 1.04 -12.10
C ALA A 28 23.95 1.06 -11.58
N CYS A 29 23.72 0.63 -10.35
CA CYS A 29 22.39 0.62 -9.71
C CYS A 29 22.09 1.90 -8.90
N ARG A 30 23.07 2.80 -8.75
CA ARG A 30 22.92 3.97 -7.86
C ARG A 30 21.81 4.93 -8.28
N LEU A 31 21.63 5.14 -9.57
CA LEU A 31 20.61 6.00 -10.15
C LEU A 31 19.65 5.25 -11.08
N ASP A 32 19.52 3.93 -10.88
CA ASP A 32 18.66 3.07 -11.70
C ASP A 32 17.96 2.06 -10.77
N LEU A 33 16.76 2.43 -10.32
CA LEU A 33 15.96 1.60 -9.40
C LEU A 33 15.48 0.32 -10.05
N VAL A 34 15.17 0.33 -11.36
CA VAL A 34 14.76 -0.88 -12.08
C VAL A 34 15.93 -1.87 -12.13
N ARG A 35 17.11 -1.41 -12.49
CA ARG A 35 18.32 -2.22 -12.45
C ARG A 35 18.63 -2.73 -11.05
N PHE A 36 18.51 -1.89 -10.03
CA PHE A 36 18.68 -2.28 -8.64
C PHE A 36 17.75 -3.43 -8.26
N ALA A 37 16.44 -3.30 -8.58
CA ALA A 37 15.44 -4.32 -8.29
C ALA A 37 15.79 -5.66 -8.96
N LEU A 38 16.09 -5.64 -10.25
CA LEU A 38 16.40 -6.85 -11.03
C LEU A 38 17.76 -7.46 -10.65
N THR A 39 18.74 -6.65 -10.23
CA THR A 39 20.07 -7.12 -9.85
C THR A 39 20.08 -7.75 -8.46
N TYR A 40 19.56 -7.02 -7.47
CA TYR A 40 19.67 -7.45 -6.07
C TYR A 40 18.51 -8.30 -5.59
N PHE A 41 17.38 -8.29 -6.29
CA PHE A 41 16.17 -9.04 -5.93
C PHE A 41 15.64 -9.92 -7.08
N ALA A 42 16.56 -10.49 -7.87
CA ALA A 42 16.23 -11.36 -9.00
C ALA A 42 15.32 -12.54 -8.61
N THR A 43 15.48 -13.10 -7.41
CA THR A 43 14.61 -14.17 -6.89
C THR A 43 13.20 -13.69 -6.55
N THR A 44 13.04 -12.43 -6.23
CA THR A 44 11.73 -11.78 -5.98
C THR A 44 11.04 -11.41 -7.30
N PHE A 45 11.82 -10.90 -8.26
CA PHE A 45 11.37 -10.54 -9.61
C PHE A 45 11.75 -11.61 -10.63
N TYR A 46 11.46 -12.90 -10.31
CA TYR A 46 11.82 -14.04 -11.17
C TYR A 46 10.98 -14.13 -12.45
N ILE A 47 9.87 -13.43 -12.52
CA ILE A 47 9.06 -13.24 -13.73
C ILE A 47 9.37 -11.87 -14.30
N GLU A 48 9.43 -11.77 -15.64
CA GLU A 48 9.63 -10.50 -16.32
C GLU A 48 8.63 -9.43 -15.85
N LEU A 49 9.15 -8.25 -15.54
CA LEU A 49 8.30 -7.14 -15.08
C LEU A 49 7.34 -6.70 -16.20
N ALA A 50 6.11 -6.48 -15.81
CA ALA A 50 5.16 -5.81 -16.69
C ALA A 50 5.63 -4.38 -17.02
N PRO A 51 5.28 -3.83 -18.18
CA PRO A 51 5.59 -2.45 -18.53
C PRO A 51 5.12 -1.44 -17.48
N TYR A 52 3.98 -1.70 -16.81
CA TYR A 52 3.49 -0.81 -15.77
C TYR A 52 4.32 -0.88 -14.48
N GLN A 53 4.90 -2.03 -14.14
CA GLN A 53 5.77 -2.20 -12.97
C GLN A 53 7.09 -1.46 -13.16
N THR A 54 7.68 -1.56 -14.35
CA THR A 54 8.87 -0.79 -14.73
C THR A 54 8.57 0.73 -14.66
N ALA A 55 7.49 1.18 -15.29
CA ALA A 55 7.09 2.57 -15.25
C ALA A 55 6.78 3.07 -13.82
N MET A 56 6.25 2.22 -12.94
CA MET A 56 6.03 2.53 -11.54
C MET A 56 7.35 2.73 -10.79
N LEU A 57 8.34 1.83 -10.99
CA LEU A 57 9.67 1.96 -10.40
C LEU A 57 10.40 3.22 -10.89
N ASP A 58 10.31 3.56 -12.18
CA ASP A 58 10.87 4.79 -12.73
C ASP A 58 10.28 6.04 -12.07
N ARG A 59 8.97 6.04 -11.82
CA ARG A 59 8.30 7.15 -11.13
C ARG A 59 8.70 7.23 -9.65
N PHE A 60 8.84 6.09 -8.96
CA PHE A 60 9.37 6.06 -7.59
C PHE A 60 10.77 6.62 -7.54
N GLN A 61 11.65 6.22 -8.48
CA GLN A 61 12.99 6.77 -8.59
C GLN A 61 12.96 8.29 -8.75
N ALA A 62 12.15 8.81 -9.67
CA ALA A 62 12.05 10.24 -9.91
C ALA A 62 11.66 11.01 -8.64
N VAL A 63 10.66 10.52 -7.89
CA VAL A 63 10.21 11.12 -6.62
C VAL A 63 11.27 10.98 -5.53
N ILE A 64 11.90 9.83 -5.40
CA ILE A 64 12.92 9.61 -4.37
C ILE A 64 14.13 10.51 -4.62
N LEU A 65 14.55 10.73 -5.84
CA LEU A 65 15.69 11.59 -6.17
C LEU A 65 15.34 13.08 -6.19
N GLY A 66 14.20 13.43 -6.78
CA GLY A 66 13.82 14.82 -7.07
C GLY A 66 12.83 15.46 -6.10
N GLY A 67 12.20 14.68 -5.22
CA GLY A 67 11.06 15.16 -4.43
C GLY A 67 9.73 14.98 -5.17
N GLY A 68 8.63 15.39 -4.53
CA GLY A 68 7.29 15.26 -5.09
C GLY A 68 6.51 14.07 -4.55
N ARG A 69 5.32 13.80 -5.13
CA ARG A 69 4.36 12.84 -4.58
C ARG A 69 3.70 12.04 -5.69
N GLU A 70 3.75 10.73 -5.57
CA GLU A 70 3.17 9.77 -6.52
C GLU A 70 2.19 8.84 -5.82
N ALA A 71 1.03 8.62 -6.42
CA ALA A 71 0.03 7.67 -5.94
C ALA A 71 -0.34 6.68 -7.06
N HIS A 72 -0.32 5.38 -6.75
CA HIS A 72 -0.53 4.32 -7.72
C HIS A 72 -1.64 3.38 -7.26
N ALA A 73 -2.72 3.32 -8.03
CA ALA A 73 -3.77 2.32 -7.89
C ALA A 73 -3.40 1.08 -8.70
N VAL A 74 -3.13 -0.03 -8.01
CA VAL A 74 -2.65 -1.28 -8.60
C VAL A 74 -3.42 -2.44 -7.98
N ARG A 75 -3.79 -3.43 -8.79
CA ARG A 75 -4.47 -4.64 -8.33
C ARG A 75 -3.70 -5.39 -7.25
N ARG A 76 -4.39 -6.22 -6.47
CA ARG A 76 -3.74 -7.22 -5.60
C ARG A 76 -2.93 -8.22 -6.46
N GLY A 77 -1.76 -8.61 -5.95
CA GLY A 77 -0.83 -9.47 -6.70
C GLY A 77 -0.01 -8.74 -7.77
N GLY A 78 -0.24 -7.46 -8.02
CA GLY A 78 0.52 -6.65 -8.99
C GLY A 78 1.93 -6.21 -8.53
N LEU A 79 2.46 -6.78 -7.45
CA LEU A 79 3.78 -6.52 -6.84
C LEU A 79 3.99 -5.09 -6.32
N LYS A 80 2.93 -4.27 -6.19
CA LYS A 80 3.02 -2.88 -5.76
C LYS A 80 3.78 -2.68 -4.46
N SER A 81 3.43 -3.45 -3.41
CA SER A 81 4.07 -3.38 -2.09
C SER A 81 5.53 -3.82 -2.13
N THR A 82 5.86 -4.80 -2.98
CA THR A 82 7.23 -5.27 -3.18
C THR A 82 8.08 -4.20 -3.86
N CYS A 83 7.58 -3.59 -4.93
CA CYS A 83 8.24 -2.47 -5.60
C CYS A 83 8.48 -1.28 -4.66
N ALA A 84 7.49 -0.92 -3.85
CA ALA A 84 7.62 0.17 -2.87
C ALA A 84 8.66 -0.13 -1.79
N ARG A 85 8.72 -1.38 -1.28
CA ARG A 85 9.75 -1.79 -0.30
C ARG A 85 11.15 -1.82 -0.91
N VAL A 86 11.31 -2.32 -2.12
CA VAL A 86 12.59 -2.30 -2.83
C VAL A 86 13.06 -0.86 -3.07
N ALA A 87 12.15 0.04 -3.42
CA ALA A 87 12.44 1.47 -3.53
C ALA A 87 12.88 2.09 -2.19
N ALA A 88 12.25 1.71 -1.07
CA ALA A 88 12.66 2.12 0.26
C ALA A 88 14.07 1.62 0.63
N ILE A 89 14.38 0.34 0.32
CA ILE A 89 15.72 -0.23 0.53
C ILE A 89 16.75 0.52 -0.33
N TRP A 90 16.46 0.74 -1.60
CA TRP A 90 17.33 1.49 -2.51
C TRP A 90 17.62 2.90 -2.00
N ALA A 91 16.58 3.63 -1.60
CA ALA A 91 16.71 4.96 -1.03
C ALA A 91 17.61 4.98 0.21
N ALA A 92 17.46 3.97 1.08
CA ALA A 92 18.20 3.87 2.33
C ALA A 92 19.66 3.45 2.12
N VAL A 93 19.94 2.40 1.33
CA VAL A 93 21.31 1.87 1.18
C VAL A 93 22.23 2.82 0.39
N TYR A 94 21.69 3.61 -0.53
CA TYR A 94 22.42 4.65 -1.22
C TYR A 94 22.38 6.01 -0.50
N GLY A 95 21.65 6.15 0.60
CA GLY A 95 21.49 7.39 1.33
C GLY A 95 20.81 8.51 0.52
N HIS A 96 20.01 8.14 -0.49
CA HIS A 96 19.22 9.11 -1.27
C HIS A 96 18.20 9.84 -0.39
N ARG A 97 17.72 9.16 0.65
CA ARG A 97 16.86 9.71 1.69
C ARG A 97 17.41 9.29 3.06
N ARG A 98 17.28 10.20 4.01
CA ARG A 98 17.91 10.04 5.33
C ARG A 98 16.97 9.46 6.37
N PHE A 99 15.66 9.68 6.21
CA PHE A 99 14.65 9.19 7.13
C PHE A 99 13.41 8.72 6.36
N VAL A 100 13.35 7.42 6.14
CA VAL A 100 12.25 6.74 5.45
C VAL A 100 11.18 6.35 6.46
N VAL A 101 9.93 6.69 6.22
CA VAL A 101 8.77 6.25 7.02
C VAL A 101 7.91 5.30 6.19
N LEU A 102 7.71 4.09 6.72
CA LEU A 102 6.85 3.07 6.12
C LEU A 102 5.49 3.12 6.81
N VAL A 103 4.45 3.50 6.07
CA VAL A 103 3.11 3.74 6.64
C VAL A 103 2.16 2.64 6.21
N GLY A 104 1.58 1.93 7.18
CA GLY A 104 0.52 0.93 6.98
C GLY A 104 -0.81 1.38 7.55
N ALA A 105 -1.90 0.67 7.23
CA ALA A 105 -3.24 0.99 7.73
C ALA A 105 -3.39 0.81 9.25
N THR A 106 -2.61 -0.09 9.84
CA THR A 106 -2.63 -0.47 11.26
C THR A 106 -1.22 -0.74 11.76
N ASP A 107 -1.02 -0.84 13.08
CA ASP A 107 0.27 -1.17 13.69
C ASP A 107 0.78 -2.53 13.24
N ASP A 108 -0.09 -3.54 13.12
CA ASP A 108 0.27 -4.86 12.62
C ASP A 108 0.80 -4.78 11.19
N LYS A 109 0.15 -4.00 10.32
CA LYS A 109 0.61 -3.78 8.94
C LYS A 109 1.93 -3.04 8.88
N SER A 110 2.14 -2.06 9.72
CA SER A 110 3.41 -1.34 9.82
C SER A 110 4.55 -2.26 10.27
N ASN A 111 4.29 -3.11 11.26
CA ASN A 111 5.25 -4.12 11.70
C ASN A 111 5.54 -5.15 10.60
N GLU A 112 4.54 -5.60 9.85
CA GLU A 112 4.71 -6.47 8.69
C GLU A 112 5.61 -5.80 7.62
N HIS A 113 5.43 -4.51 7.34
CA HIS A 113 6.29 -3.77 6.41
C HIS A 113 7.74 -3.77 6.87
N ARG A 114 7.98 -3.55 8.15
CA ARG A 114 9.33 -3.61 8.73
C ARG A 114 9.95 -5.01 8.61
N GLU A 115 9.22 -6.05 8.99
CA GLU A 115 9.74 -7.43 8.90
C GLU A 115 10.04 -7.80 7.44
N ASN A 116 9.16 -7.42 6.51
CA ASN A 116 9.38 -7.65 5.08
C ASN A 116 10.57 -6.85 4.52
N PHE A 117 10.82 -5.63 5.03
CA PHE A 117 12.02 -4.87 4.71
C PHE A 117 13.30 -5.64 5.10
N PHE A 118 13.34 -6.19 6.32
CA PHE A 118 14.45 -7.01 6.76
C PHE A 118 14.60 -8.30 5.94
N HIS A 119 13.49 -8.99 5.68
CA HIS A 119 13.51 -10.24 4.91
C HIS A 119 14.03 -10.03 3.49
N LEU A 120 13.61 -8.95 2.82
CA LEU A 120 14.14 -8.60 1.51
C LEU A 120 15.64 -8.32 1.56
N MET A 121 16.10 -7.50 2.50
CA MET A 121 17.54 -7.26 2.67
C MET A 121 18.32 -8.54 2.94
N ALA A 122 17.76 -9.46 3.74
CA ALA A 122 18.40 -10.72 4.10
C ALA A 122 18.39 -11.74 2.94
N SER A 123 17.46 -11.64 2.01
CA SER A 123 17.32 -12.58 0.89
C SER A 123 18.34 -12.35 -0.23
N SER A 124 19.10 -11.25 -0.19
CA SER A 124 20.04 -10.88 -1.24
C SER A 124 21.49 -10.95 -0.78
N ASP A 125 22.17 -12.02 -1.15
CA ASP A 125 23.61 -12.15 -0.94
C ASP A 125 24.41 -11.06 -1.66
N LEU A 126 24.00 -10.71 -2.88
CA LEU A 126 24.63 -9.64 -3.66
C LEU A 126 24.53 -8.28 -2.97
N LEU A 127 23.39 -7.99 -2.35
CA LEU A 127 23.22 -6.77 -1.58
C LEU A 127 24.16 -6.74 -0.38
N SER A 128 24.33 -7.88 0.31
CA SER A 128 25.27 -8.00 1.43
C SER A 128 26.73 -7.86 1.00
N GLN A 129 27.08 -8.34 -0.18
CA GLN A 129 28.44 -8.24 -0.75
C GLN A 129 28.79 -6.82 -1.21
N ASP A 130 27.82 -6.09 -1.75
CA ASP A 130 28.04 -4.75 -2.31
C ASP A 130 27.79 -3.62 -1.28
N PHE A 131 27.09 -3.91 -0.19
CA PHE A 131 26.83 -2.99 0.92
C PHE A 131 27.27 -3.59 2.27
N PRO A 132 28.56 -3.96 2.41
CA PRO A 132 29.07 -4.61 3.62
C PRO A 132 28.98 -3.73 4.87
N GLU A 133 28.94 -2.42 4.69
CA GLU A 133 28.79 -1.42 5.76
C GLU A 133 27.35 -1.32 6.29
N VAL A 134 26.37 -1.91 5.60
CA VAL A 134 24.95 -1.81 5.96
C VAL A 134 24.35 -3.18 6.22
N THR A 135 24.18 -3.99 5.18
CA THR A 135 23.32 -5.17 5.20
C THR A 135 23.74 -6.21 6.21
N PRO A 136 25.00 -6.68 6.25
CA PRO A 136 25.42 -7.69 7.22
C PRO A 136 25.32 -7.20 8.68
N LEU A 137 25.55 -5.91 8.91
CA LEU A 137 25.50 -5.32 10.25
C LEU A 137 24.05 -5.21 10.75
N ILE A 138 23.11 -4.77 9.90
CA ILE A 138 21.70 -4.69 10.25
C ILE A 138 21.13 -6.09 10.50
N LEU A 139 21.49 -7.08 9.70
CA LEU A 139 21.04 -8.46 9.91
C LEU A 139 21.56 -9.07 11.22
N LYS A 140 22.81 -8.77 11.60
CA LYS A 140 23.36 -9.17 12.92
C LYS A 140 22.61 -8.50 14.07
N SER A 141 22.09 -7.29 13.89
CA SER A 141 21.36 -6.53 14.91
C SER A 141 20.03 -7.16 15.34
N LYS A 142 19.49 -8.12 14.59
CA LYS A 142 18.33 -8.94 15.03
C LYS A 142 18.58 -9.75 16.31
N GLN A 143 19.83 -9.83 16.80
CA GLN A 143 20.16 -10.47 18.05
C GLN A 143 20.04 -9.48 19.23
N PRO A 144 18.96 -9.45 19.99
CA PRO A 144 18.57 -8.31 20.84
C PRO A 144 19.46 -8.07 22.08
N LYS A 145 20.48 -8.89 22.30
CA LYS A 145 21.35 -8.80 23.50
C LYS A 145 22.83 -8.61 23.20
N ARG A 146 23.24 -8.49 21.94
CA ARG A 146 24.66 -8.35 21.59
C ARG A 146 24.96 -6.94 21.13
N GLN A 147 25.92 -6.30 21.79
CA GLN A 147 26.56 -5.08 21.32
C GLN A 147 27.71 -5.46 20.39
N PHE A 148 27.94 -4.67 19.37
CA PHE A 148 28.98 -4.89 18.38
C PHE A 148 29.96 -3.71 18.38
N ARG A 149 31.22 -3.97 18.05
CA ARG A 149 32.26 -2.97 17.80
C ARG A 149 32.77 -3.11 16.38
N LEU A 150 33.16 -2.00 15.79
CA LEU A 150 33.90 -1.95 14.55
C LEU A 150 35.14 -1.12 14.79
N ASN A 151 36.33 -1.71 14.58
CA ASN A 151 37.60 -1.06 14.83
C ASN A 151 37.71 -0.45 16.24
N GLY A 152 37.22 -1.16 17.25
CA GLY A 152 37.22 -0.74 18.64
C GLY A 152 36.13 0.29 19.01
N GLN A 153 35.41 0.88 18.04
CA GLN A 153 34.31 1.80 18.30
C GLN A 153 32.98 1.03 18.43
N LEU A 154 32.20 1.37 19.46
CA LEU A 154 30.89 0.76 19.67
C LEU A 154 29.97 1.15 18.52
N LEU A 155 29.45 0.15 17.79
CA LEU A 155 28.43 0.38 16.78
C LEU A 155 27.11 0.63 17.50
N THR A 156 26.55 1.80 17.28
CA THR A 156 25.19 2.11 17.69
C THR A 156 24.23 1.43 16.70
N LEU A 157 24.06 0.13 16.90
CA LEU A 157 23.02 -0.62 16.22
C LEU A 157 21.78 -0.51 17.11
N HIS A 158 20.81 0.30 16.73
CA HIS A 158 19.50 0.30 17.33
C HIS A 158 18.59 -0.65 16.53
N PRO A 159 18.60 -1.97 16.84
CA PRO A 159 17.77 -2.93 16.11
C PRO A 159 16.29 -2.75 16.41
N LYS A 160 15.98 -2.16 17.54
CA LYS A 160 14.66 -1.73 18.01
C LYS A 160 14.90 -0.63 19.03
N ASP A 161 14.53 0.59 18.72
CA ASP A 161 13.99 1.40 19.79
C ASP A 161 12.59 0.85 20.14
N ASP A 162 12.00 1.30 21.22
CA ASP A 162 10.66 0.85 21.67
C ASP A 162 9.57 1.09 20.60
N ARG A 163 9.88 1.83 19.53
CA ARG A 163 9.03 2.16 18.38
C ARG A 163 9.31 1.32 17.14
N GLY A 164 10.26 0.37 17.19
CA GLY A 164 10.57 -0.53 16.08
C GLY A 164 11.35 0.07 14.92
N ARG A 165 11.99 1.23 15.08
CA ARG A 165 12.82 1.85 14.03
C ARG A 165 14.07 1.03 13.73
N ILE A 166 14.46 1.02 12.45
CA ILE A 166 15.73 0.49 11.97
C ILE A 166 16.67 1.67 11.80
N VAL A 167 17.82 1.63 12.46
CA VAL A 167 18.86 2.66 12.31
C VAL A 167 20.09 2.01 11.69
N PHE A 168 20.54 2.55 10.57
CA PHE A 168 21.75 2.09 9.92
C PHE A 168 22.97 2.43 10.74
N PRO A 169 24.03 1.59 10.72
CA PRO A 169 25.24 1.83 11.50
C PRO A 169 25.88 3.18 11.21
N ASP A 170 26.46 3.79 12.22
CA ASP A 170 27.28 4.99 12.04
C ASP A 170 28.67 4.58 11.55
N ILE A 171 28.88 4.67 10.25
CA ILE A 171 30.12 4.31 9.57
C ILE A 171 30.70 5.54 8.91
N PRO A 172 31.86 6.05 9.36
CA PRO A 172 32.50 7.21 8.77
C PRO A 172 32.75 7.02 7.27
N GLY A 173 32.32 8.00 6.46
CA GLY A 173 32.46 7.97 5.01
C GLY A 173 31.38 7.18 4.26
N SER A 174 30.50 6.45 4.95
CA SER A 174 29.36 5.80 4.29
C SER A 174 28.23 6.79 4.04
N VAL A 175 27.71 6.80 2.81
CA VAL A 175 26.55 7.64 2.42
C VAL A 175 25.27 7.22 3.14
N SER A 176 25.17 5.98 3.55
CA SER A 176 24.02 5.41 4.27
C SER A 176 24.17 5.46 5.81
N SER A 177 25.30 6.04 6.33
CA SER A 177 25.52 6.16 7.77
C SER A 177 24.37 6.89 8.45
N GLN A 178 23.84 6.29 9.55
CA GLN A 178 22.73 6.83 10.33
C GLN A 178 21.45 7.13 9.53
N VAL A 179 21.16 6.35 8.48
CA VAL A 179 19.84 6.37 7.83
C VAL A 179 18.82 5.70 8.75
N HIS A 180 17.65 6.29 8.88
CA HIS A 180 16.55 5.76 9.66
C HIS A 180 15.44 5.20 8.76
N VAL A 181 14.89 4.06 9.14
CA VAL A 181 13.68 3.49 8.55
C VAL A 181 12.70 3.19 9.68
N ALA A 182 11.55 3.83 9.68
CA ALA A 182 10.58 3.76 10.77
C ALA A 182 9.20 3.28 10.27
N PRO A 183 8.64 2.21 10.85
CA PRO A 183 7.26 1.81 10.59
C PRO A 183 6.29 2.65 11.43
N PHE A 184 5.19 3.08 10.83
CA PHE A 184 4.10 3.76 11.52
C PHE A 184 2.74 3.31 10.99
N SER A 185 1.78 3.19 11.88
CA SER A 185 0.37 3.15 11.50
C SER A 185 -0.06 4.53 10.99
N LEU A 186 -0.92 4.58 9.99
CA LEU A 186 -1.53 5.84 9.58
C LEU A 186 -2.29 6.51 10.74
N MET A 187 -2.84 5.71 11.65
CA MET A 187 -3.60 6.17 12.81
C MET A 187 -2.73 6.44 14.06
N ALA A 188 -1.40 6.40 13.94
CA ALA A 188 -0.51 6.66 15.07
C ALA A 188 -0.62 8.12 15.54
N THR A 189 -0.76 8.31 16.84
CA THR A 189 -0.93 9.63 17.47
C THR A 189 0.39 10.33 17.79
N ASP A 190 1.50 9.60 17.82
CA ASP A 190 2.83 10.06 18.21
C ASP A 190 3.76 10.40 17.04
N VAL A 191 3.19 10.63 15.86
CA VAL A 191 3.94 10.94 14.63
C VAL A 191 4.41 12.40 14.59
N SER A 192 3.63 13.30 15.19
CA SER A 192 3.93 14.73 15.20
C SER A 192 5.28 15.02 15.87
N GLY A 193 6.13 15.81 15.18
CA GLY A 193 7.46 16.14 15.69
C GLY A 193 8.52 15.04 15.54
N LEU A 194 8.22 13.99 14.78
CA LEU A 194 9.15 12.91 14.51
C LEU A 194 10.48 13.43 13.97
N SER A 195 11.55 13.18 14.71
CA SER A 195 12.90 13.58 14.35
C SER A 195 13.92 12.74 15.11
N TYR A 196 15.17 12.80 14.69
CA TYR A 196 16.28 12.28 15.46
C TYR A 196 17.47 13.25 15.37
N ILE A 197 18.36 13.18 16.36
CA ILE A 197 19.59 13.96 16.39
C ILE A 197 20.73 13.01 16.02
N GLN A 198 21.46 13.34 14.94
CA GLN A 198 22.68 12.61 14.56
C GLN A 198 23.81 12.86 15.57
N ASN A 199 24.84 12.00 15.53
CA ASN A 199 26.01 12.14 16.41
C ASN A 199 26.74 13.48 16.25
N ASP A 200 26.62 14.14 15.11
CA ASP A 200 27.16 15.48 14.83
C ASP A 200 26.23 16.64 15.26
N GLY A 201 25.11 16.34 15.91
CA GLY A 201 24.15 17.32 16.41
C GLY A 201 23.10 17.78 15.39
N ARG A 202 23.13 17.33 14.14
CA ARG A 202 22.10 17.66 13.14
C ARG A 202 20.78 16.98 13.46
N VAL A 203 19.69 17.75 13.36
CA VAL A 203 18.33 17.23 13.49
C VAL A 203 17.84 16.77 12.12
N ILE A 204 17.54 15.49 12.00
CA ILE A 204 17.00 14.89 10.79
C ILE A 204 15.50 14.61 10.99
N ARG A 205 14.69 15.00 10.03
CA ARG A 205 13.26 14.75 9.96
C ARG A 205 12.94 13.82 8.79
N PRO A 206 11.76 13.17 8.78
CA PRO A 206 11.33 12.38 7.63
C PRO A 206 11.47 13.17 6.32
N ASP A 207 11.99 12.50 5.31
CA ASP A 207 12.18 13.03 3.96
C ASP A 207 11.70 12.10 2.86
N LEU A 208 11.25 10.86 3.24
CA LEU A 208 10.56 9.92 2.36
C LEU A 208 9.44 9.20 3.12
N LEU A 209 8.24 9.24 2.55
CA LEU A 209 7.08 8.48 3.02
C LEU A 209 6.72 7.40 2.00
N ILE A 210 6.52 6.18 2.49
CA ILE A 210 6.00 5.05 1.70
C ILE A 210 4.67 4.62 2.32
N PHE A 211 3.56 4.93 1.66
CA PHE A 211 2.23 4.51 2.06
C PHE A 211 1.86 3.22 1.32
N ASP A 212 1.56 2.14 2.04
CA ASP A 212 1.21 0.84 1.46
C ASP A 212 -0.14 0.35 2.01
N ASP A 213 -1.16 0.34 1.16
CA ASP A 213 -2.54 -0.09 1.47
C ASP A 213 -3.07 0.51 2.79
N VAL A 214 -3.03 1.84 2.92
CA VAL A 214 -3.34 2.59 4.15
C VAL A 214 -4.83 2.64 4.54
N GLN A 215 -5.69 1.92 3.83
CA GLN A 215 -7.10 1.72 4.18
C GLN A 215 -7.41 0.26 4.52
N THR A 216 -8.28 0.06 5.53
CA THR A 216 -8.92 -1.23 5.80
C THR A 216 -10.21 -1.36 4.98
N PRO A 217 -10.78 -2.58 4.81
CA PRO A 217 -12.09 -2.74 4.18
C PRO A 217 -13.19 -1.90 4.84
N GLN A 218 -13.18 -1.81 6.16
CA GLN A 218 -14.16 -1.02 6.92
C GLN A 218 -14.02 0.47 6.66
N SER A 219 -12.77 0.98 6.70
CA SER A 219 -12.55 2.42 6.49
C SER A 219 -12.79 2.86 5.05
N SER A 220 -12.65 1.96 4.06
CA SER A 220 -12.89 2.30 2.66
C SER A 220 -14.36 2.52 2.32
N THR A 221 -15.27 1.99 3.12
CA THR A 221 -16.72 2.14 2.95
C THR A 221 -17.33 3.23 3.85
N SER A 222 -16.52 3.83 4.73
CA SER A 222 -16.95 4.89 5.64
C SER A 222 -16.41 6.26 5.17
N PRO A 223 -17.25 7.20 4.73
CA PRO A 223 -16.81 8.52 4.30
C PRO A 223 -16.03 9.27 5.38
N SER A 224 -16.51 9.26 6.64
CA SER A 224 -15.85 9.96 7.75
C SER A 224 -14.46 9.40 8.06
N GLN A 225 -14.29 8.07 8.05
CA GLN A 225 -12.97 7.46 8.24
C GLN A 225 -12.04 7.69 7.05
N THR A 226 -12.59 7.80 5.84
CA THR A 226 -11.80 8.17 4.66
C THR A 226 -11.33 9.62 4.75
N ASP A 227 -12.20 10.55 5.18
CA ASP A 227 -11.86 11.96 5.40
C ASP A 227 -10.75 12.10 6.46
N GLU A 228 -10.87 11.41 7.59
CA GLU A 228 -9.87 11.39 8.65
C GLU A 228 -8.49 10.92 8.14
N ARG A 229 -8.45 9.83 7.39
CA ARG A 229 -7.21 9.31 6.80
C ARG A 229 -6.59 10.23 5.78
N GLU A 230 -7.41 10.84 4.95
CA GLU A 230 -6.96 11.85 3.99
C GLU A 230 -6.32 13.05 4.69
N ASP A 231 -6.94 13.52 5.76
CA ASP A 231 -6.43 14.61 6.60
C ASP A 231 -5.11 14.22 7.29
N LEU A 232 -4.99 13.02 7.82
CA LEU A 232 -3.74 12.54 8.40
C LEU A 232 -2.60 12.51 7.39
N ILE A 233 -2.84 12.02 6.17
CA ILE A 233 -1.84 12.00 5.11
C ILE A 233 -1.42 13.42 4.75
N THR A 234 -2.38 14.27 4.42
CA THR A 234 -2.12 15.60 3.84
C THR A 234 -1.62 16.61 4.86
N LYS A 235 -2.11 16.56 6.10
CA LYS A 235 -1.78 17.55 7.16
C LYS A 235 -0.69 17.05 8.11
N THR A 236 -0.72 15.77 8.51
CA THR A 236 0.19 15.24 9.52
C THR A 236 1.45 14.66 8.88
N PHE A 237 1.32 13.63 8.05
CA PHE A 237 2.48 12.92 7.52
C PHE A 237 3.29 13.79 6.54
N ILE A 238 2.63 14.46 5.59
CA ILE A 238 3.33 15.36 4.66
C ILE A 238 3.99 16.53 5.40
N GLY A 239 3.42 16.97 6.51
CA GLY A 239 3.98 18.03 7.37
C GLY A 239 5.20 17.62 8.20
N LEU A 240 5.66 16.36 8.16
CA LEU A 240 6.82 15.91 8.95
C LEU A 240 8.15 16.41 8.43
N ALA A 241 8.25 16.85 7.19
CA ALA A 241 9.47 17.36 6.60
C ALA A 241 10.03 18.54 7.38
N GLY A 242 11.37 18.67 7.40
CA GLY A 242 12.04 19.82 7.96
C GLY A 242 11.94 21.05 7.05
N LEU A 243 12.27 22.22 7.59
CA LEU A 243 12.38 23.44 6.80
C LEU A 243 13.42 23.25 5.68
N GLY A 244 13.04 23.62 4.45
CA GLY A 244 13.91 23.51 3.29
C GLY A 244 14.13 22.10 2.76
N VAL A 245 13.41 21.10 3.29
CA VAL A 245 13.43 19.70 2.79
C VAL A 245 12.13 19.41 2.08
N GLU A 246 12.23 19.05 0.81
CA GLU A 246 11.07 18.58 0.04
C GLU A 246 10.76 17.14 0.38
N MET A 247 9.54 16.89 0.91
CA MET A 247 9.05 15.55 1.23
C MET A 247 8.81 14.77 -0.06
N ALA A 248 9.50 13.63 -0.19
CA ALA A 248 9.15 12.64 -1.19
C ALA A 248 8.06 11.72 -0.61
N ALA A 249 7.03 11.43 -1.40
CA ALA A 249 6.00 10.49 -0.97
C ALA A 249 5.59 9.55 -2.11
N VAL A 250 5.54 8.27 -1.80
CA VAL A 250 5.06 7.20 -2.68
C VAL A 250 3.89 6.52 -2.00
N MET A 251 2.76 6.44 -2.67
CA MET A 251 1.58 5.72 -2.21
C MET A 251 1.23 4.60 -3.18
N VAL A 252 1.11 3.38 -2.67
CA VAL A 252 0.64 2.22 -3.43
C VAL A 252 -0.59 1.64 -2.76
N CYS A 253 -1.68 1.51 -3.50
CA CYS A 253 -2.95 1.07 -2.96
C CYS A 253 -3.80 0.35 -4.02
N THR A 254 -4.93 -0.18 -3.58
CA THR A 254 -5.92 -0.85 -4.41
C THR A 254 -7.27 -0.17 -4.19
N VAL A 255 -8.00 0.14 -5.26
CA VAL A 255 -9.36 0.66 -5.16
C VAL A 255 -10.27 -0.40 -4.54
N ARG A 256 -10.96 -0.04 -3.46
CA ARG A 256 -11.82 -0.94 -2.68
C ARG A 256 -13.30 -0.54 -2.72
N ALA A 257 -13.56 0.76 -2.80
CA ALA A 257 -14.90 1.31 -2.81
C ALA A 257 -14.93 2.62 -3.59
N HIS A 258 -16.14 3.05 -4.00
CA HIS A 258 -16.32 4.36 -4.59
C HIS A 258 -15.96 5.47 -3.61
N GLN A 259 -15.22 6.48 -4.08
CA GLN A 259 -14.73 7.59 -3.25
C GLN A 259 -13.87 7.16 -2.05
N ASP A 260 -13.23 5.99 -2.13
CA ASP A 260 -12.24 5.61 -1.15
C ASP A 260 -10.98 6.48 -1.27
N LEU A 261 -10.07 6.31 -0.33
CA LEU A 261 -8.83 7.10 -0.29
C LEU A 261 -8.01 6.96 -1.59
N THR A 262 -8.01 5.76 -2.19
CA THR A 262 -7.29 5.50 -3.43
C THR A 262 -7.83 6.35 -4.58
N GLU A 263 -9.15 6.34 -4.82
CA GLU A 263 -9.75 7.16 -5.86
C GLU A 263 -9.53 8.66 -5.63
N ARG A 264 -9.59 9.10 -4.36
CA ARG A 264 -9.37 10.50 -4.02
C ARG A 264 -7.97 10.98 -4.40
N PHE A 265 -6.93 10.18 -4.13
CA PHE A 265 -5.55 10.51 -4.50
C PHE A 265 -5.24 10.33 -6.00
N MET A 266 -6.12 9.64 -6.76
CA MET A 266 -6.05 9.62 -8.22
C MET A 266 -6.66 10.90 -8.85
N ASP A 267 -7.52 11.61 -8.12
CA ASP A 267 -8.15 12.86 -8.60
C ASP A 267 -7.23 14.06 -8.43
N ARG A 268 -6.63 14.50 -9.53
CA ARG A 268 -5.75 15.67 -9.56
C ARG A 268 -6.45 17.01 -9.32
N LYS A 269 -7.77 17.05 -9.37
CA LYS A 269 -8.51 18.27 -8.98
C LYS A 269 -8.57 18.39 -7.46
N ARG A 270 -8.68 17.23 -6.77
CA ARG A 270 -8.70 17.16 -5.32
C ARG A 270 -7.28 17.29 -4.74
N HIS A 271 -6.32 16.58 -5.32
CA HIS A 271 -4.91 16.56 -4.92
C HIS A 271 -3.99 16.96 -6.07
N PRO A 272 -3.88 18.27 -6.39
CA PRO A 272 -3.06 18.76 -7.51
C PRO A 272 -1.56 18.54 -7.30
N ASP A 273 -1.14 18.37 -6.05
CA ASP A 273 0.23 18.11 -5.62
C ASP A 273 0.61 16.62 -5.64
N TRP A 274 -0.34 15.73 -5.96
CA TRP A 274 -0.11 14.31 -6.16
C TRP A 274 -0.26 13.92 -7.63
N HIS A 275 0.65 13.07 -8.10
CA HIS A 275 0.55 12.47 -9.43
C HIS A 275 -0.10 11.09 -9.31
N GLY A 276 -1.44 11.06 -9.38
CA GLY A 276 -2.23 9.83 -9.36
C GLY A 276 -2.13 9.04 -10.66
N LYS A 277 -1.92 7.72 -10.58
CA LYS A 277 -1.88 6.81 -11.73
C LYS A 277 -2.65 5.53 -11.44
N VAL A 278 -3.63 5.26 -12.29
CA VAL A 278 -4.40 4.01 -12.30
C VAL A 278 -3.77 3.02 -13.27
N TRP A 279 -3.55 1.79 -12.82
CA TRP A 279 -2.98 0.72 -13.63
C TRP A 279 -4.02 -0.41 -13.78
N LYS A 280 -4.71 -0.41 -14.94
CA LYS A 280 -5.70 -1.43 -15.29
C LYS A 280 -5.01 -2.72 -15.73
N SER A 281 -5.60 -3.88 -15.42
CA SER A 281 -5.08 -5.16 -15.90
C SER A 281 -5.51 -5.46 -17.33
N VAL A 282 -6.73 -5.09 -17.71
CA VAL A 282 -7.20 -5.14 -19.11
C VAL A 282 -7.18 -3.73 -19.67
N LEU A 283 -6.21 -3.46 -20.56
CA LEU A 283 -6.01 -2.13 -21.18
C LEU A 283 -7.03 -1.86 -22.28
N ARG A 284 -7.47 -2.91 -23.00
CA ARG A 284 -8.55 -2.87 -23.97
C ARG A 284 -9.33 -4.16 -23.88
N MET A 285 -10.65 -4.04 -23.76
CA MET A 285 -11.57 -5.18 -23.71
C MET A 285 -11.65 -5.88 -25.07
N PRO A 286 -11.91 -7.20 -25.10
CA PRO A 286 -12.13 -7.91 -26.34
C PRO A 286 -13.39 -7.40 -27.07
N GLU A 287 -13.37 -7.49 -28.39
CA GLU A 287 -14.50 -7.05 -29.23
C GLU A 287 -15.66 -8.05 -29.21
N ARG A 288 -15.33 -9.35 -29.11
CA ARG A 288 -16.31 -10.44 -29.15
C ARG A 288 -16.81 -10.83 -27.76
N MET A 289 -17.47 -9.87 -27.09
CA MET A 289 -18.03 -10.11 -25.75
C MET A 289 -19.10 -11.21 -25.75
N ASP A 290 -19.80 -11.42 -26.86
CA ASP A 290 -20.77 -12.52 -27.04
C ASP A 290 -20.13 -13.90 -26.80
N LEU A 291 -18.90 -14.12 -27.23
CA LEU A 291 -18.17 -15.36 -26.96
C LEU A 291 -17.74 -15.48 -25.48
N TRP A 292 -17.39 -14.37 -24.87
CA TRP A 292 -17.06 -14.34 -23.44
C TRP A 292 -18.28 -14.55 -22.55
N ASP A 293 -19.46 -14.10 -22.97
CA ASP A 293 -20.72 -14.40 -22.27
C ASP A 293 -21.06 -15.91 -22.37
N ARG A 294 -20.78 -16.53 -23.51
CA ARG A 294 -20.90 -17.99 -23.66
C ARG A 294 -19.87 -18.74 -22.81
N TYR A 295 -18.64 -18.26 -22.76
CA TYR A 295 -17.60 -18.79 -21.86
C TYR A 295 -18.06 -18.74 -20.40
N ALA A 296 -18.61 -17.61 -19.96
CA ALA A 296 -19.16 -17.45 -18.62
C ALA A 296 -20.29 -18.44 -18.32
N ALA A 297 -21.19 -18.67 -19.27
CA ALA A 297 -22.25 -19.67 -19.13
C ALA A 297 -21.69 -21.11 -18.99
N LEU A 298 -20.63 -21.43 -19.72
CA LEU A 298 -19.94 -22.72 -19.60
C LEU A 298 -19.25 -22.91 -18.25
N LEU A 299 -18.69 -21.87 -17.64
CA LEU A 299 -18.13 -21.95 -16.30
C LEU A 299 -19.15 -22.41 -15.24
N GLY A 300 -20.40 -22.04 -15.40
CA GLY A 300 -21.53 -22.47 -14.55
C GLY A 300 -22.19 -23.80 -14.96
N SER A 301 -21.70 -24.48 -16.00
CA SER A 301 -22.26 -25.73 -16.50
C SER A 301 -21.55 -26.96 -15.90
N GLY A 302 -22.17 -28.14 -16.07
CA GLY A 302 -21.63 -29.42 -15.59
C GLY A 302 -22.01 -29.72 -14.14
N ASP A 303 -21.72 -30.95 -13.71
CA ASP A 303 -22.08 -31.45 -12.39
C ASP A 303 -21.14 -30.97 -11.29
N THR A 304 -19.93 -30.53 -11.66
CA THR A 304 -18.92 -29.95 -10.73
C THR A 304 -18.32 -28.68 -11.30
N PRO A 305 -17.77 -27.77 -10.43
CA PRO A 305 -17.05 -26.59 -10.90
C PRO A 305 -15.87 -26.92 -11.82
N LYS A 306 -15.27 -28.11 -11.66
CA LYS A 306 -14.16 -28.57 -12.50
C LYS A 306 -14.63 -28.86 -13.93
N ASP A 307 -15.81 -29.45 -14.09
CA ASP A 307 -16.38 -29.74 -15.42
C ASP A 307 -16.71 -28.48 -16.18
N GLY A 308 -17.31 -27.49 -15.50
CA GLY A 308 -17.59 -26.18 -16.07
C GLY A 308 -16.32 -25.44 -16.49
N LYS A 309 -15.27 -25.48 -15.64
CA LYS A 309 -13.97 -24.88 -15.97
C LYS A 309 -13.34 -25.56 -17.20
N ALA A 310 -13.37 -26.89 -17.28
CA ALA A 310 -12.85 -27.65 -18.42
C ALA A 310 -13.60 -27.30 -19.71
N ALA A 311 -14.94 -27.31 -19.69
CA ALA A 311 -15.77 -26.96 -20.84
C ALA A 311 -15.52 -25.51 -21.33
N ALA A 312 -15.39 -24.57 -20.42
CA ALA A 312 -15.06 -23.19 -20.74
C ALA A 312 -13.66 -23.07 -21.35
N GLN A 313 -12.69 -23.80 -20.82
CA GLN A 313 -11.32 -23.80 -21.34
C GLN A 313 -11.23 -24.41 -22.74
N ASP A 314 -11.91 -25.52 -22.98
CA ASP A 314 -11.97 -26.14 -24.31
C ASP A 314 -12.63 -25.19 -25.32
N PHE A 315 -13.72 -24.53 -24.93
CA PHE A 315 -14.36 -23.51 -25.74
C PHE A 315 -13.42 -22.35 -26.06
N TYR A 316 -12.70 -21.84 -25.05
CA TYR A 316 -11.72 -20.79 -25.27
C TYR A 316 -10.59 -21.24 -26.18
N ALA A 317 -10.05 -22.46 -26.01
CA ALA A 317 -8.97 -22.98 -26.83
C ALA A 317 -9.34 -23.03 -28.32
N VAL A 318 -10.58 -23.43 -28.64
CA VAL A 318 -11.08 -23.52 -30.03
C VAL A 318 -11.35 -22.13 -30.62
N ASN A 319 -11.88 -21.19 -29.83
CA ASN A 319 -12.32 -19.88 -30.32
C ASN A 319 -11.34 -18.74 -29.96
N ARG A 320 -10.13 -19.05 -29.51
CA ARG A 320 -9.18 -18.09 -28.93
C ARG A 320 -8.89 -16.90 -29.84
N ALA A 321 -8.67 -17.14 -31.12
CA ALA A 321 -8.34 -16.06 -32.07
C ALA A 321 -9.45 -14.99 -32.13
N ASP A 322 -10.70 -15.42 -32.17
CA ASP A 322 -11.86 -14.52 -32.19
C ASP A 322 -12.07 -13.86 -30.82
N MET A 323 -11.94 -14.63 -29.75
CA MET A 323 -12.14 -14.16 -28.37
C MET A 323 -11.08 -13.14 -27.93
N ASP A 324 -9.84 -13.26 -28.42
CA ASP A 324 -8.76 -12.35 -28.11
C ASP A 324 -8.78 -11.09 -29.00
N THR A 325 -9.60 -11.07 -30.08
CA THR A 325 -9.66 -9.97 -31.04
C THR A 325 -9.91 -8.64 -30.31
N GLY A 326 -9.05 -7.67 -30.59
CA GLY A 326 -9.13 -6.33 -30.03
C GLY A 326 -8.64 -6.19 -28.59
N ALA A 327 -8.45 -7.29 -27.87
CA ALA A 327 -8.01 -7.24 -26.46
C ALA A 327 -6.55 -6.82 -26.28
N ARG A 328 -6.24 -6.21 -25.14
CA ARG A 328 -4.88 -5.98 -24.67
C ARG A 328 -4.82 -6.04 -23.16
N VAL A 329 -3.94 -6.86 -22.63
CA VAL A 329 -3.67 -6.97 -21.20
C VAL A 329 -2.42 -6.17 -20.80
N ALA A 330 -2.31 -5.83 -19.54
CA ALA A 330 -1.17 -5.07 -19.01
C ALA A 330 0.06 -5.97 -18.77
N TRP A 331 -0.16 -7.28 -18.53
CA TRP A 331 0.89 -8.23 -18.24
C TRP A 331 0.51 -9.65 -18.71
N GLU A 332 1.31 -10.22 -19.61
CA GLU A 332 1.04 -11.53 -20.19
C GLU A 332 1.27 -12.71 -19.23
N HIS A 333 2.04 -12.47 -18.16
CA HIS A 333 2.29 -13.47 -17.12
C HIS A 333 1.23 -13.49 -16.01
N ASP A 334 0.20 -12.61 -16.08
CA ASP A 334 -0.87 -12.51 -15.09
C ASP A 334 -1.94 -13.59 -15.32
N LYS A 335 -1.55 -14.86 -15.17
CA LYS A 335 -2.43 -16.00 -15.39
C LYS A 335 -2.15 -17.14 -14.42
N LEU A 336 -3.16 -17.99 -14.22
CA LEU A 336 -2.98 -19.26 -13.53
C LEU A 336 -2.20 -20.24 -14.42
N PRO A 337 -1.45 -21.20 -13.81
CA PRO A 337 -0.63 -22.15 -14.57
C PRO A 337 -1.38 -23.01 -15.60
N ASP A 338 -2.65 -23.30 -15.31
CA ASP A 338 -3.54 -24.11 -16.13
C ASP A 338 -4.36 -23.30 -17.16
N GLU A 339 -4.23 -21.97 -17.18
CA GLU A 339 -4.90 -21.11 -18.14
C GLU A 339 -4.02 -20.74 -19.33
N LEU A 340 -4.63 -20.60 -20.50
CA LEU A 340 -3.91 -20.44 -21.77
C LEU A 340 -3.38 -19.02 -21.97
N SER A 341 -4.00 -18.01 -21.35
CA SER A 341 -3.60 -16.62 -21.49
C SER A 341 -3.94 -15.78 -20.25
N ALA A 342 -3.28 -14.64 -20.09
CA ALA A 342 -3.64 -13.66 -19.07
C ALA A 342 -5.05 -13.09 -19.29
N LEU A 343 -5.46 -12.90 -20.55
CA LEU A 343 -6.80 -12.46 -20.86
C LEU A 343 -7.85 -13.47 -20.36
N GLN A 344 -7.62 -14.77 -20.56
CA GLN A 344 -8.52 -15.82 -20.04
C GLN A 344 -8.65 -15.73 -18.51
N SER A 345 -7.54 -15.63 -17.77
CA SER A 345 -7.54 -15.47 -16.30
C SER A 345 -8.39 -14.28 -15.88
N LEU A 346 -8.15 -13.13 -16.48
CA LEU A 346 -8.83 -11.88 -16.13
C LEU A 346 -10.31 -11.90 -16.49
N MET A 347 -10.66 -12.48 -17.62
CA MET A 347 -12.07 -12.63 -18.05
C MET A 347 -12.82 -13.71 -17.26
N THR A 348 -12.12 -14.74 -16.77
CA THR A 348 -12.68 -15.69 -15.80
C THR A 348 -13.07 -14.98 -14.50
N ILE A 349 -12.20 -14.11 -13.96
CA ILE A 349 -12.52 -13.28 -12.79
C ILE A 349 -13.74 -12.41 -13.07
N ARG A 350 -13.79 -11.77 -14.24
CA ARG A 350 -14.94 -10.95 -14.64
C ARG A 350 -16.25 -11.75 -14.72
N ALA A 351 -16.19 -12.99 -15.20
CA ALA A 351 -17.37 -13.87 -15.31
C ALA A 351 -17.89 -14.31 -13.92
N VAL A 352 -16.98 -14.56 -12.98
CA VAL A 352 -17.32 -15.04 -11.63
C VAL A 352 -17.78 -13.91 -10.73
N ASP A 353 -17.05 -12.78 -10.74
CA ASP A 353 -17.35 -11.60 -9.91
C ASP A 353 -17.07 -10.30 -10.70
N PRO A 354 -18.06 -9.80 -11.44
CA PRO A 354 -17.90 -8.57 -12.21
C PRO A 354 -17.60 -7.33 -11.37
N GLU A 355 -18.13 -7.27 -10.14
CA GLU A 355 -17.86 -6.13 -9.24
C GLU A 355 -16.40 -6.13 -8.75
N PHE A 356 -15.89 -7.30 -8.36
CA PHE A 356 -14.50 -7.48 -7.99
C PHE A 356 -13.57 -7.16 -9.16
N PHE A 357 -13.90 -7.64 -10.37
CA PHE A 357 -13.15 -7.33 -11.58
C PHE A 357 -13.06 -5.83 -11.81
N GLN A 358 -14.18 -5.12 -11.74
CA GLN A 358 -14.23 -3.68 -11.97
C GLN A 358 -13.39 -2.93 -10.93
N ARG A 359 -13.58 -3.26 -9.68
CA ARG A 359 -12.96 -2.60 -8.54
C ARG A 359 -11.48 -2.92 -8.40
N GLU A 360 -11.16 -4.20 -8.20
CA GLU A 360 -9.80 -4.59 -7.80
C GLU A 360 -8.90 -4.94 -8.98
N ILE A 361 -9.45 -5.33 -10.14
CA ILE A 361 -8.67 -5.67 -11.33
C ILE A 361 -8.52 -4.48 -12.27
N GLN A 362 -9.62 -3.74 -12.49
CA GLN A 362 -9.61 -2.54 -13.34
C GLN A 362 -9.34 -1.26 -12.56
N GLN A 363 -9.30 -1.32 -11.23
CA GLN A 363 -9.10 -0.17 -10.35
C GLN A 363 -10.12 0.95 -10.60
N GLU A 364 -11.36 0.56 -10.83
CA GLU A 364 -12.49 1.46 -11.03
C GLU A 364 -13.46 1.24 -9.87
N GLY A 365 -13.62 2.23 -9.00
CA GLY A 365 -14.40 2.11 -7.77
C GLY A 365 -15.89 1.88 -7.97
N GLY A 366 -16.36 2.00 -9.21
CA GLY A 366 -17.75 1.79 -9.57
C GLY A 366 -18.71 2.66 -8.76
N VAL A 367 -19.81 3.08 -9.32
CA VAL A 367 -20.94 3.48 -8.49
C VAL A 367 -21.38 2.19 -7.79
N VAL A 368 -21.19 2.09 -6.47
CA VAL A 368 -21.85 1.05 -5.69
C VAL A 368 -23.33 1.23 -6.00
N ALA A 369 -23.87 0.35 -6.82
CA ALA A 369 -25.30 0.16 -6.81
C ALA A 369 -25.59 -0.23 -5.37
N ASP A 370 -26.14 0.70 -4.63
CA ASP A 370 -26.43 0.53 -3.22
C ASP A 370 -27.28 -0.75 -3.09
N LYS A 371 -26.65 -1.84 -2.62
CA LYS A 371 -27.35 -3.12 -2.37
C LYS A 371 -28.43 -2.95 -1.30
N SER A 372 -28.41 -1.82 -0.57
CA SER A 372 -29.42 -1.47 0.43
C SER A 372 -30.66 -0.78 -0.17
N GLY A 373 -30.76 -0.66 -1.53
CA GLY A 373 -31.89 0.01 -2.15
C GLY A 373 -31.88 1.53 -1.91
N VAL A 374 -32.44 2.24 -2.78
CA VAL A 374 -32.71 3.67 -2.80
C VAL A 374 -31.97 4.49 -1.74
N ARG A 375 -30.86 5.15 -2.14
CA ARG A 375 -30.28 6.23 -1.32
C ARG A 375 -31.41 7.21 -1.02
N LEU A 376 -31.78 7.31 0.25
CA LEU A 376 -32.80 8.26 0.69
C LEU A 376 -32.26 9.68 0.50
N GLU A 377 -32.48 10.22 -0.69
CA GLU A 377 -32.21 11.65 -0.94
C GLU A 377 -33.26 12.49 -0.21
N SER A 378 -32.82 13.60 0.37
CA SER A 378 -33.72 14.53 1.07
C SER A 378 -34.92 14.94 0.20
N GLN A 379 -34.73 15.05 -1.13
CA GLN A 379 -35.79 15.35 -2.09
C GLN A 379 -36.87 14.24 -2.18
N LEU A 380 -36.54 13.00 -1.88
CA LEU A 380 -37.50 11.88 -1.85
C LEU A 380 -38.25 11.82 -0.50
N LEU A 381 -37.64 12.38 0.56
CA LEU A 381 -38.23 12.41 1.90
C LEU A 381 -39.11 13.63 2.10
N LEU A 382 -38.72 14.80 1.57
CA LEU A 382 -39.47 16.06 1.75
C LEU A 382 -40.97 15.96 1.42
N PRO A 383 -41.41 15.29 0.34
CA PRO A 383 -42.84 15.14 0.05
C PRO A 383 -43.56 14.16 0.98
N ARG A 384 -42.81 13.39 1.76
CA ARG A 384 -43.34 12.37 2.69
C ARG A 384 -43.25 12.82 4.16
N LEU A 385 -42.80 14.04 4.42
CA LEU A 385 -42.84 14.57 5.77
C LEU A 385 -44.27 14.75 6.20
N SER A 386 -44.62 14.20 7.36
CA SER A 386 -45.90 14.51 7.98
C SER A 386 -45.94 16.00 8.27
N GLN A 387 -47.08 16.64 8.05
CA GLN A 387 -47.28 18.05 8.39
C GLN A 387 -47.55 18.25 9.91
N VAL A 388 -47.16 17.29 10.73
CA VAL A 388 -47.32 17.31 12.19
C VAL A 388 -46.14 18.03 12.81
N ASP A 389 -46.39 18.98 13.66
CA ASP A 389 -45.36 19.76 14.35
C ASP A 389 -44.56 18.87 15.32
N ARG A 390 -43.30 19.27 15.57
CA ARG A 390 -42.42 18.54 16.49
C ARG A 390 -43.02 18.44 17.88
N GLY A 391 -43.23 17.22 18.36
CA GLY A 391 -43.79 16.93 19.67
C GLY A 391 -45.31 16.66 19.64
N GLU A 392 -45.97 16.78 18.51
CA GLU A 392 -47.36 16.39 18.34
C GLU A 392 -47.45 14.91 17.89
N VAL A 393 -48.46 14.23 18.40
CA VAL A 393 -48.77 12.84 18.06
C VAL A 393 -50.12 12.81 17.36
N PRO A 394 -50.22 12.29 16.13
CA PRO A 394 -51.50 12.16 15.43
C PRO A 394 -52.52 11.37 16.26
N GLN A 395 -53.79 11.80 16.24
CA GLN A 395 -54.85 11.11 16.99
C GLN A 395 -55.06 9.65 16.58
N GLN A 396 -54.68 9.28 15.35
CA GLN A 396 -54.80 7.94 14.85
C GLN A 396 -53.70 6.99 15.35
N ALA A 397 -52.62 7.53 15.95
CA ALA A 397 -51.48 6.74 16.43
C ALA A 397 -51.92 5.80 17.55
N SER A 398 -51.66 4.52 17.35
CA SER A 398 -51.93 3.47 18.34
C SER A 398 -50.68 3.06 19.11
N TYR A 399 -49.49 3.27 18.53
CA TYR A 399 -48.20 2.93 19.12
C TYR A 399 -47.20 4.06 18.92
N LEU A 400 -46.34 4.24 19.93
CA LEU A 400 -45.15 5.09 19.83
C LEU A 400 -43.89 4.24 19.99
N THR A 401 -42.93 4.41 19.12
CA THR A 401 -41.61 3.84 19.27
C THR A 401 -40.58 4.95 19.30
N ALA A 402 -39.52 4.78 20.09
CA ALA A 402 -38.41 5.72 20.15
C ALA A 402 -37.11 5.00 19.85
N PHE A 403 -36.29 5.63 19.03
CA PHE A 403 -34.90 5.27 18.82
C PHE A 403 -34.03 6.39 19.41
N ILE A 404 -33.02 5.99 20.18
CA ILE A 404 -32.08 6.93 20.80
C ILE A 404 -30.69 6.47 20.45
N ASP A 405 -29.91 7.34 19.80
CA ASP A 405 -28.50 7.14 19.49
C ASP A 405 -27.67 8.13 20.30
N SER A 406 -26.65 7.65 21.00
CA SER A 406 -25.78 8.46 21.85
C SER A 406 -24.38 8.53 21.30
N SER A 407 -23.86 9.75 21.11
CA SER A 407 -22.45 10.03 20.91
C SER A 407 -21.87 10.77 22.10
N ASP A 408 -20.56 10.98 22.14
CA ASP A 408 -19.89 11.64 23.29
C ASP A 408 -20.39 13.06 23.61
N GLN A 409 -21.04 13.72 22.66
CA GLN A 409 -21.47 15.12 22.80
C GLN A 409 -22.94 15.39 22.50
N VAL A 410 -23.64 14.45 21.86
CA VAL A 410 -25.02 14.66 21.37
C VAL A 410 -25.84 13.39 21.53
N LEU A 411 -27.08 13.56 22.01
CA LEU A 411 -28.11 12.53 21.95
C LEU A 411 -29.03 12.82 20.77
N TRP A 412 -29.04 11.90 19.82
CA TRP A 412 -29.99 11.91 18.73
C TRP A 412 -31.18 11.04 19.10
N PHE A 413 -32.38 11.54 18.91
CA PHE A 413 -33.57 10.72 19.14
C PHE A 413 -34.59 10.94 18.05
N MET A 414 -35.30 9.88 17.73
CA MET A 414 -36.43 9.87 16.82
C MET A 414 -37.60 9.17 17.51
N VAL A 415 -38.77 9.79 17.45
CA VAL A 415 -39.99 9.17 17.91
C VAL A 415 -40.92 8.98 16.71
N CYS A 416 -41.39 7.75 16.54
CA CYS A 416 -42.32 7.40 15.46
C CYS A 416 -43.66 7.03 16.03
N ALA A 417 -44.71 7.56 15.41
CA ALA A 417 -46.11 7.24 15.73
C ALA A 417 -46.64 6.27 14.67
N TRP A 418 -47.27 5.19 15.07
CA TRP A 418 -47.74 4.13 14.19
C TRP A 418 -49.21 3.88 14.37
N GLU A 419 -49.92 3.60 13.31
CA GLU A 419 -51.27 3.07 13.38
C GLU A 419 -51.28 1.56 13.75
N ARG A 420 -52.45 0.95 13.91
CA ARG A 420 -52.56 -0.45 14.35
C ARG A 420 -51.90 -1.45 13.37
N ASP A 421 -51.83 -1.12 12.10
CA ASP A 421 -51.23 -1.93 11.05
C ASP A 421 -49.77 -1.57 10.80
N PHE A 422 -49.16 -0.77 11.65
CA PHE A 422 -47.81 -0.22 11.54
C PHE A 422 -47.57 0.66 10.29
N SER A 423 -48.64 1.21 9.69
CA SER A 423 -48.48 2.37 8.83
C SER A 423 -48.17 3.62 9.65
N GLY A 424 -47.23 4.47 9.19
CA GLY A 424 -46.78 5.65 9.92
C GLY A 424 -46.45 6.85 9.03
#